data_5d474ef1fcb7e52850c3df734a57dd19
#
_entry.id   5d474ef1fcb7e52850c3df734a57dd19
#
_cell.length_a   1.000
_cell.length_b   1.000
_cell.length_c   1.000
_cell.angle_alpha   90.00
_cell.angle_beta   90.00
_cell.angle_gamma   90.00
#
_symmetry.space_group_name_H-M   'P 1'
#
loop_
_entity.id
_entity.type
_entity.pdbx_description
1 polymer ?
#
loop_
_entity_poly.entity_id
_entity_poly.type
_entity_poly.pdbx_seq_one_letter_code
_entity_poly.pdbx_strand_id
1 'polypeptide(L)'
;MSKSENLYSAARELIPGGVNSPVRAFTGVGGTPLFIEKADGAYLYDVDGKAYIDYVGSWGPMVLGHNHPAIRNAVIEAAERGLSFGAPTEMEVKMAQLVTELVPTMDMVRMVNSGTEATMSAIRLARGFTGRDKIIKFEGCYHGHADCLLVKAGSGALTLGQPNSPGVPADFRQTYLNPVLITIWLLYAPRLSNTRKRLPVLSSSRWQAI
;
A
#
# COMPACT_ATOMS: atom_id res chain seq x y z
N MET A 1 10.67 -10.99 -31.03
CA MET A 1 10.41 -10.38 -29.71
C MET A 1 9.08 -9.66 -29.76
N SER A 2 8.25 -9.81 -28.73
CA SER A 2 7.03 -9.03 -28.59
C SER A 2 7.35 -7.55 -28.27
N LYS A 3 6.38 -6.67 -28.41
CA LYS A 3 6.55 -5.26 -28.04
C LYS A 3 6.81 -5.12 -26.53
N SER A 4 6.15 -5.95 -25.70
CA SER A 4 6.40 -6.02 -24.26
C SER A 4 7.85 -6.43 -23.93
N GLU A 5 8.42 -7.42 -24.63
CA GLU A 5 9.84 -7.82 -24.44
C GLU A 5 10.81 -6.69 -24.76
N ASN A 6 10.58 -5.98 -25.87
CA ASN A 6 11.41 -4.84 -26.25
C ASN A 6 11.33 -3.69 -25.23
N LEU A 7 10.11 -3.38 -24.76
CA LEU A 7 9.88 -2.36 -23.72
C LEU A 7 10.53 -2.74 -22.40
N TYR A 8 10.44 -4.02 -22.00
CA TYR A 8 11.07 -4.47 -20.76
C TYR A 8 12.61 -4.41 -20.85
N SER A 9 13.17 -4.77 -22.00
CA SER A 9 14.62 -4.62 -22.22
C SER A 9 15.06 -3.16 -22.07
N ALA A 10 14.38 -2.24 -22.72
CA ALA A 10 14.66 -0.81 -22.59
C ALA A 10 14.42 -0.28 -21.15
N ALA A 11 13.38 -0.75 -20.49
CA ALA A 11 13.10 -0.35 -19.11
C ALA A 11 14.19 -0.76 -18.13
N ARG A 12 14.84 -1.92 -18.31
CA ARG A 12 15.94 -2.37 -17.45
C ARG A 12 17.18 -1.49 -17.52
N GLU A 13 17.38 -0.77 -18.62
CA GLU A 13 18.49 0.18 -18.75
C GLU A 13 18.23 1.50 -17.99
N LEU A 14 16.94 1.82 -17.71
CA LEU A 14 16.52 3.11 -17.18
C LEU A 14 15.93 3.03 -15.78
N ILE A 15 15.37 1.88 -15.40
CA ILE A 15 14.62 1.70 -14.15
C ILE A 15 15.19 0.47 -13.42
N PRO A 16 15.54 0.58 -12.14
CA PRO A 16 16.01 -0.56 -11.35
C PRO A 16 15.05 -1.74 -11.44
N GLY A 17 15.53 -2.89 -11.98
CA GLY A 17 14.70 -4.07 -12.23
C GLY A 17 13.69 -3.94 -13.38
N GLY A 18 13.71 -2.83 -14.13
CA GLY A 18 12.82 -2.56 -15.26
C GLY A 18 11.39 -2.18 -14.88
N VAL A 19 11.12 -1.92 -13.60
CA VAL A 19 9.78 -1.64 -13.07
C VAL A 19 9.82 -0.67 -11.89
N ASN A 20 8.77 0.14 -11.71
CA ASN A 20 8.65 1.04 -10.57
C ASN A 20 8.09 0.37 -9.29
N SER A 21 7.79 -0.93 -9.36
CA SER A 21 7.45 -1.75 -8.20
C SER A 21 7.95 -3.17 -8.41
N PRO A 22 8.78 -3.73 -7.48
CA PRO A 22 9.45 -5.02 -7.67
C PRO A 22 8.50 -6.18 -8.01
N VAL A 23 7.29 -6.18 -7.48
CA VAL A 23 6.29 -7.22 -7.75
C VAL A 23 5.88 -7.30 -9.22
N ARG A 24 6.05 -6.21 -9.98
CA ARG A 24 5.71 -6.14 -11.41
C ARG A 24 6.80 -6.75 -12.32
N ALA A 25 7.98 -7.06 -11.79
CA ALA A 25 9.09 -7.60 -12.57
C ALA A 25 8.93 -9.09 -12.92
N PHE A 26 7.91 -9.78 -12.40
CA PHE A 26 7.67 -11.22 -12.58
C PHE A 26 8.80 -12.13 -12.07
N THR A 27 9.73 -11.60 -11.27
CA THR A 27 10.90 -12.34 -10.78
C THR A 27 10.52 -13.61 -10.01
N GLY A 28 9.41 -13.57 -9.27
CA GLY A 28 8.92 -14.71 -8.49
C GLY A 28 8.11 -15.75 -9.28
N VAL A 29 7.63 -15.39 -10.48
CA VAL A 29 6.75 -16.25 -11.30
C VAL A 29 7.37 -16.60 -12.66
N GLY A 30 8.43 -15.89 -13.05
CA GLY A 30 9.10 -16.05 -14.35
C GLY A 30 8.34 -15.38 -15.51
N GLY A 31 9.00 -15.35 -16.68
CA GLY A 31 8.45 -14.71 -17.87
C GLY A 31 8.78 -13.22 -17.97
N THR A 32 8.20 -12.56 -18.97
CA THR A 32 8.37 -11.14 -19.24
C THR A 32 7.14 -10.38 -18.76
N PRO A 33 7.31 -9.28 -18.00
CA PRO A 33 6.21 -8.42 -17.59
C PRO A 33 5.40 -7.91 -18.79
N LEU A 34 4.09 -7.86 -18.63
CA LEU A 34 3.19 -7.30 -19.63
C LEU A 34 3.19 -5.78 -19.51
N PHE A 35 3.32 -5.09 -20.64
CA PHE A 35 3.15 -3.65 -20.72
C PHE A 35 1.72 -3.36 -21.14
N ILE A 36 0.95 -2.74 -20.26
CA ILE A 36 -0.46 -2.47 -20.48
C ILE A 36 -0.63 -1.13 -21.20
N GLU A 37 -1.41 -1.14 -22.27
CA GLU A 37 -1.74 0.05 -23.07
C GLU A 37 -3.02 0.72 -22.59
N LYS A 38 -4.05 -0.09 -22.26
CA LYS A 38 -5.35 0.42 -21.81
C LYS A 38 -6.06 -0.60 -20.93
N ALA A 39 -7.09 -0.14 -20.25
CA ALA A 39 -7.99 -0.99 -19.47
C ALA A 39 -9.43 -0.48 -19.57
N ASP A 40 -10.39 -1.39 -19.56
CA ASP A 40 -11.81 -1.06 -19.58
C ASP A 40 -12.64 -2.16 -18.88
N GLY A 41 -13.55 -1.77 -18.02
CA GLY A 41 -14.33 -2.71 -17.21
C GLY A 41 -13.44 -3.69 -16.45
N ALA A 42 -13.60 -4.98 -16.71
CA ALA A 42 -12.81 -6.05 -16.09
C ALA A 42 -11.55 -6.44 -16.87
N TYR A 43 -11.18 -5.73 -17.93
CA TYR A 43 -10.12 -6.14 -18.83
C TYR A 43 -8.94 -5.18 -18.87
N LEU A 44 -7.73 -5.76 -18.94
CA LEU A 44 -6.49 -5.10 -19.32
C LEU A 44 -6.13 -5.49 -20.75
N TYR A 45 -5.56 -4.57 -21.50
CA TYR A 45 -5.07 -4.80 -22.85
C TYR A 45 -3.60 -4.44 -22.92
N ASP A 46 -2.77 -5.39 -23.32
CA ASP A 46 -1.34 -5.14 -23.46
C ASP A 46 -1.01 -4.41 -24.78
N VAL A 47 0.23 -3.95 -24.86
CA VAL A 47 0.76 -3.25 -26.05
C VAL A 47 0.86 -4.13 -27.30
N ASP A 48 0.74 -5.46 -27.13
CA ASP A 48 0.72 -6.44 -28.21
C ASP A 48 -0.74 -6.75 -28.67
N GLY A 49 -1.75 -6.09 -28.07
CA GLY A 49 -3.16 -6.18 -28.41
C GLY A 49 -3.92 -7.33 -27.75
N LYS A 50 -3.31 -8.05 -26.81
CA LYS A 50 -3.95 -9.16 -26.13
C LYS A 50 -4.76 -8.67 -24.93
N ALA A 51 -5.95 -9.25 -24.71
CA ALA A 51 -6.83 -8.95 -23.59
C ALA A 51 -6.64 -9.97 -22.46
N TYR A 52 -6.72 -9.45 -21.22
CA TYR A 52 -6.63 -10.24 -19.99
C TYR A 52 -7.74 -9.83 -19.03
N ILE A 53 -8.34 -10.79 -18.33
CA ILE A 53 -9.23 -10.48 -17.21
C ILE A 53 -8.37 -10.01 -16.03
N ASP A 54 -8.69 -8.85 -15.48
CA ASP A 54 -7.97 -8.30 -14.35
C ASP A 54 -8.55 -8.76 -13.01
N TYR A 55 -7.87 -9.68 -12.34
CA TYR A 55 -8.18 -10.12 -10.99
C TYR A 55 -7.44 -9.31 -9.89
N VAL A 56 -6.63 -8.33 -10.28
CA VAL A 56 -5.82 -7.53 -9.35
C VAL A 56 -6.52 -6.21 -8.98
N GLY A 57 -7.27 -5.62 -9.94
CA GLY A 57 -8.01 -4.37 -9.73
C GLY A 57 -7.16 -3.23 -9.21
N SER A 58 -5.92 -3.09 -9.75
CA SER A 58 -4.92 -2.11 -9.30
C SER A 58 -4.62 -2.17 -7.79
N TRP A 59 -4.63 -3.37 -7.22
CA TRP A 59 -4.43 -3.64 -5.78
C TRP A 59 -5.55 -3.10 -4.88
N GLY A 60 -6.79 -3.08 -5.41
CA GLY A 60 -8.00 -2.81 -4.66
C GLY A 60 -8.82 -1.58 -5.06
N PRO A 61 -8.24 -0.47 -5.59
CA PRO A 61 -9.02 0.74 -5.85
C PRO A 61 -10.03 0.62 -7.01
N MET A 62 -9.88 -0.33 -7.94
CA MET A 62 -10.75 -0.45 -9.12
C MET A 62 -12.06 -1.21 -8.84
N VAL A 63 -12.78 -0.83 -7.79
CA VAL A 63 -14.02 -1.50 -7.33
C VAL A 63 -15.12 -1.49 -8.40
N LEU A 64 -15.20 -0.43 -9.21
CA LEU A 64 -16.17 -0.31 -10.32
C LEU A 64 -15.61 -0.78 -11.67
N GLY A 65 -14.43 -1.40 -11.66
CA GLY A 65 -13.68 -1.72 -12.87
C GLY A 65 -12.92 -0.53 -13.43
N HIS A 66 -12.17 -0.79 -14.49
CA HIS A 66 -11.37 0.22 -15.15
C HIS A 66 -12.21 1.17 -16.00
N ASN A 67 -11.76 2.42 -16.10
CA ASN A 67 -12.31 3.43 -17.01
C ASN A 67 -13.83 3.68 -16.83
N HIS A 68 -14.36 3.54 -15.62
CA HIS A 68 -15.78 3.75 -15.36
C HIS A 68 -16.22 5.15 -15.80
N PRO A 69 -17.27 5.29 -16.65
CA PRO A 69 -17.59 6.58 -17.29
C PRO A 69 -17.84 7.72 -16.32
N ALA A 70 -18.58 7.47 -15.23
CA ALA A 70 -18.87 8.50 -14.25
C ALA A 70 -17.59 9.02 -13.55
N ILE A 71 -16.66 8.13 -13.21
CA ILE A 71 -15.39 8.51 -12.57
C ILE A 71 -14.50 9.25 -13.57
N ARG A 72 -14.34 8.72 -14.78
CA ARG A 72 -13.56 9.36 -15.82
C ARG A 72 -14.05 10.78 -16.11
N ASN A 73 -15.36 10.95 -16.29
CA ASN A 73 -15.94 12.26 -16.60
C ASN A 73 -15.76 13.26 -15.45
N ALA A 74 -15.93 12.82 -14.19
CA ALA A 74 -15.66 13.65 -13.01
C ALA A 74 -14.18 14.09 -12.93
N VAL A 75 -13.25 13.20 -13.29
CA VAL A 75 -11.81 13.54 -13.35
C VAL A 75 -11.53 14.55 -14.43
N ILE A 76 -12.09 14.39 -15.63
CA ILE A 76 -11.95 15.35 -16.74
C ILE A 76 -12.47 16.72 -16.32
N GLU A 77 -13.68 16.79 -15.78
CA GLU A 77 -14.29 18.03 -15.29
C GLU A 77 -13.45 18.70 -14.18
N ALA A 78 -12.91 17.93 -13.26
CA ALA A 78 -12.04 18.47 -12.22
C ALA A 78 -10.71 19.00 -12.79
N ALA A 79 -10.13 18.30 -13.77
CA ALA A 79 -8.88 18.70 -14.41
C ALA A 79 -9.00 20.03 -15.16
N GLU A 80 -10.16 20.33 -15.75
CA GLU A 80 -10.43 21.63 -16.44
C GLU A 80 -10.34 22.82 -15.47
N ARG A 81 -10.54 22.61 -14.17
CA ARG A 81 -10.42 23.65 -13.14
C ARG A 81 -9.03 23.74 -12.51
N GLY A 82 -8.12 22.87 -12.89
CA GLY A 82 -6.75 22.75 -12.36
C GLY A 82 -6.56 21.56 -11.41
N LEU A 83 -5.33 21.06 -11.37
CA LEU A 83 -4.99 19.82 -10.67
C LEU A 83 -4.35 20.04 -9.29
N SER A 84 -3.87 21.26 -9.00
CA SER A 84 -3.22 21.57 -7.73
C SER A 84 -3.22 23.07 -7.47
N PHE A 85 -3.55 23.49 -6.26
CA PHE A 85 -3.70 24.90 -5.92
C PHE A 85 -2.77 25.37 -4.79
N GLY A 86 -2.13 24.46 -4.05
CA GLY A 86 -1.38 24.82 -2.86
C GLY A 86 -2.23 25.48 -1.77
N ALA A 87 -3.55 25.27 -1.80
CA ALA A 87 -4.54 25.84 -0.92
C ALA A 87 -5.69 24.85 -0.68
N PRO A 88 -6.45 24.96 0.44
CA PRO A 88 -7.59 24.08 0.69
C PRO A 88 -8.70 24.26 -0.33
N THR A 89 -9.47 23.21 -0.56
CA THR A 89 -10.58 23.19 -1.52
C THR A 89 -11.88 22.73 -0.89
N GLU A 90 -13.00 23.12 -1.47
CA GLU A 90 -14.33 22.65 -1.05
C GLU A 90 -14.46 21.12 -1.17
N MET A 91 -13.79 20.53 -2.18
CA MET A 91 -13.83 19.09 -2.43
C MET A 91 -13.17 18.29 -1.30
N GLU A 92 -12.12 18.81 -0.66
CA GLU A 92 -11.49 18.19 0.52
C GLU A 92 -12.48 18.12 1.69
N VAL A 93 -13.25 19.18 1.90
CA VAL A 93 -14.28 19.20 2.96
C VAL A 93 -15.39 18.19 2.67
N LYS A 94 -15.89 18.15 1.44
CA LYS A 94 -16.91 17.16 1.02
C LYS A 94 -16.40 15.72 1.17
N MET A 95 -15.14 15.46 0.79
CA MET A 95 -14.54 14.14 0.95
C MET A 95 -14.38 13.77 2.43
N ALA A 96 -13.94 14.70 3.27
CA ALA A 96 -13.81 14.45 4.71
C ALA A 96 -15.17 14.14 5.36
N GLN A 97 -16.22 14.88 5.00
CA GLN A 97 -17.61 14.62 5.45
C GLN A 97 -18.06 13.21 5.03
N LEU A 98 -17.87 12.85 3.76
CA LEU A 98 -18.25 11.54 3.24
C LEU A 98 -17.51 10.40 3.97
N VAL A 99 -16.22 10.56 4.22
CA VAL A 99 -15.42 9.54 4.92
C VAL A 99 -15.89 9.37 6.36
N THR A 100 -16.14 10.45 7.10
CA THR A 100 -16.62 10.38 8.49
C THR A 100 -18.05 9.84 8.57
N GLU A 101 -18.87 10.06 7.56
CA GLU A 101 -20.22 9.49 7.47
C GLU A 101 -20.18 7.98 7.20
N LEU A 102 -19.34 7.52 6.24
CA LEU A 102 -19.25 6.12 5.83
C LEU A 102 -18.43 5.26 6.80
N VAL A 103 -17.54 5.86 7.57
CA VAL A 103 -16.68 5.17 8.54
C VAL A 103 -16.95 5.73 9.95
N PRO A 104 -17.97 5.23 10.65
CA PRO A 104 -18.46 5.82 11.93
C PRO A 104 -17.43 5.84 13.08
N THR A 105 -16.29 5.17 12.92
CA THR A 105 -15.19 5.18 13.89
C THR A 105 -14.19 6.31 13.67
N MET A 106 -14.37 7.12 12.61
CA MET A 106 -13.54 8.27 12.29
C MET A 106 -14.29 9.57 12.61
N ASP A 107 -13.82 10.30 13.61
CA ASP A 107 -14.34 11.63 13.94
C ASP A 107 -13.70 12.73 13.08
N MET A 108 -12.45 12.51 12.67
CA MET A 108 -11.66 13.44 11.85
C MET A 108 -10.80 12.65 10.87
N VAL A 109 -10.56 13.22 9.69
CA VAL A 109 -9.73 12.60 8.66
C VAL A 109 -8.71 13.58 8.08
N ARG A 110 -7.52 13.07 7.79
CA ARG A 110 -6.52 13.78 6.99
C ARG A 110 -6.20 12.97 5.74
N MET A 111 -6.37 13.59 4.60
CA MET A 111 -6.00 12.98 3.31
C MET A 111 -4.49 13.05 3.09
N VAL A 112 -3.95 12.02 2.45
CA VAL A 112 -2.55 11.90 2.04
C VAL A 112 -2.49 11.33 0.62
N ASN A 113 -1.29 11.31 -0.01
CA ASN A 113 -1.16 10.93 -1.42
C ASN A 113 -0.96 9.43 -1.64
N SER A 114 -0.64 8.66 -0.60
CA SER A 114 -0.34 7.23 -0.73
C SER A 114 -0.64 6.45 0.55
N GLY A 115 -0.80 5.13 0.42
CA GLY A 115 -0.90 4.23 1.57
C GLY A 115 0.33 4.26 2.47
N THR A 116 1.52 4.48 1.91
CA THR A 116 2.77 4.66 2.68
C THR A 116 2.68 5.88 3.58
N GLU A 117 2.22 7.01 3.07
CA GLU A 117 2.05 8.23 3.87
C GLU A 117 0.96 8.07 4.94
N ALA A 118 -0.13 7.35 4.62
CA ALA A 118 -1.19 7.05 5.57
C ALA A 118 -0.67 6.21 6.73
N THR A 119 -0.01 5.09 6.47
CA THR A 119 0.53 4.21 7.52
C THR A 119 1.64 4.88 8.32
N MET A 120 2.54 5.61 7.67
CA MET A 120 3.58 6.40 8.34
C MET A 120 2.98 7.44 9.30
N SER A 121 1.94 8.15 8.86
CA SER A 121 1.24 9.15 9.67
C SER A 121 0.47 8.52 10.82
N ALA A 122 -0.20 7.39 10.59
CA ALA A 122 -0.91 6.64 11.63
C ALA A 122 0.04 6.14 12.73
N ILE A 123 1.20 5.61 12.36
CA ILE A 123 2.23 5.17 13.32
C ILE A 123 2.74 6.36 14.14
N ARG A 124 3.03 7.48 13.48
CA ARG A 124 3.49 8.70 14.18
C ARG A 124 2.43 9.22 15.16
N LEU A 125 1.18 9.23 14.73
CA LEU A 125 0.05 9.62 15.58
C LEU A 125 -0.11 8.68 16.78
N ALA A 126 -0.06 7.36 16.56
CA ALA A 126 -0.16 6.36 17.61
C ALA A 126 0.96 6.50 18.65
N ARG A 127 2.19 6.69 18.20
CA ARG A 127 3.34 6.92 19.09
C ARG A 127 3.21 8.23 19.86
N GLY A 128 2.86 9.32 19.19
CA GLY A 128 2.70 10.63 19.81
C GLY A 128 1.58 10.64 20.86
N PHE A 129 0.46 9.99 20.57
CA PHE A 129 -0.67 9.91 21.49
C PHE A 129 -0.40 9.02 22.71
N THR A 130 0.31 7.91 22.53
CA THR A 130 0.53 6.92 23.60
C THR A 130 1.84 7.08 24.36
N GLY A 131 2.80 7.83 23.81
CA GLY A 131 4.17 7.91 24.32
C GLY A 131 4.95 6.59 24.22
N ARG A 132 4.56 5.69 23.31
CA ARG A 132 5.11 4.33 23.17
C ARG A 132 5.75 4.13 21.81
N ASP A 133 6.91 3.48 21.76
CA ASP A 133 7.71 3.33 20.53
C ASP A 133 7.37 2.07 19.74
N LYS A 134 7.03 0.98 20.44
CA LYS A 134 6.90 -0.35 19.85
C LYS A 134 5.56 -0.55 19.16
N ILE A 135 5.60 -1.23 18.00
CA ILE A 135 4.44 -1.59 17.17
C ILE A 135 4.44 -3.09 16.95
N ILE A 136 3.26 -3.66 16.89
CA ILE A 136 3.05 -5.06 16.48
C ILE A 136 2.70 -5.06 15.00
N LYS A 137 3.42 -5.85 14.21
CA LYS A 137 3.19 -6.06 12.80
C LYS A 137 3.18 -7.56 12.49
N PHE A 138 2.25 -8.00 11.65
CA PHE A 138 2.23 -9.38 11.17
C PHE A 138 3.28 -9.60 10.08
N GLU A 139 3.98 -10.73 10.17
CA GLU A 139 4.93 -11.15 9.15
C GLU A 139 4.20 -11.46 7.83
N GLY A 140 4.84 -11.19 6.71
CA GLY A 140 4.25 -11.42 5.38
C GLY A 140 3.29 -10.33 4.90
N CYS A 141 2.91 -9.38 5.74
CA CYS A 141 2.03 -8.29 5.35
C CYS A 141 2.82 -7.05 4.90
N TYR A 142 2.49 -6.54 3.71
CA TYR A 142 3.03 -5.29 3.19
C TYR A 142 2.11 -4.12 3.57
N HIS A 143 2.68 -3.08 4.17
CA HIS A 143 1.94 -1.89 4.63
C HIS A 143 2.59 -0.58 4.15
N GLY A 144 3.18 -0.58 2.96
CA GLY A 144 3.83 0.59 2.39
C GLY A 144 5.36 0.58 2.53
N HIS A 145 5.99 1.64 2.05
CA HIS A 145 7.44 1.73 1.82
C HIS A 145 8.19 2.50 2.92
N ALA A 146 7.55 2.77 4.06
CA ALA A 146 8.24 3.37 5.19
C ALA A 146 9.22 2.36 5.84
N ASP A 147 10.44 2.77 6.15
CA ASP A 147 11.50 1.93 6.72
C ASP A 147 11.01 1.10 7.91
N CYS A 148 10.24 1.75 8.76
CA CYS A 148 9.65 1.11 9.91
C CYS A 148 8.64 -0.01 9.58
N LEU A 149 8.16 -0.16 8.36
CA LEU A 149 7.23 -1.20 7.92
C LEU A 149 7.85 -2.24 7.00
N LEU A 150 9.11 -2.06 6.58
CA LEU A 150 9.83 -2.98 5.69
C LEU A 150 10.45 -4.18 6.42
N VAL A 151 10.28 -4.29 7.73
CA VAL A 151 10.72 -5.42 8.52
C VAL A 151 9.82 -6.63 8.26
N LYS A 152 10.37 -7.71 7.73
CA LYS A 152 9.63 -8.95 7.35
C LYS A 152 8.33 -8.65 6.58
N ALA A 153 8.40 -7.70 5.67
CA ALA A 153 7.28 -7.36 4.79
C ALA A 153 7.02 -8.48 3.78
N GLY A 154 5.78 -8.54 3.28
CA GLY A 154 5.33 -9.58 2.36
C GLY A 154 5.94 -9.53 0.96
N SER A 155 5.17 -9.90 -0.04
CA SER A 155 5.57 -10.25 -1.41
C SER A 155 6.61 -9.34 -2.09
N GLY A 156 6.61 -8.03 -1.85
CA GLY A 156 7.58 -7.13 -2.48
C GLY A 156 9.02 -7.35 -2.02
N ALA A 157 9.24 -7.60 -0.73
CA ALA A 157 10.57 -7.91 -0.18
C ALA A 157 10.99 -9.35 -0.51
N LEU A 158 10.04 -10.29 -0.56
CA LEU A 158 10.31 -11.68 -0.95
C LEU A 158 10.65 -11.81 -2.44
N THR A 159 10.07 -10.97 -3.29
CA THR A 159 10.34 -10.96 -4.73
C THR A 159 11.81 -10.61 -5.04
N LEU A 160 12.46 -9.83 -4.19
CA LEU A 160 13.90 -9.51 -4.29
C LEU A 160 14.79 -10.53 -3.59
N GLY A 161 14.24 -11.62 -3.07
CA GLY A 161 14.99 -12.66 -2.37
C GLY A 161 15.60 -12.22 -1.03
N GLN A 162 15.21 -11.06 -0.51
CA GLN A 162 15.69 -10.55 0.76
C GLN A 162 14.51 -10.28 1.72
N PRO A 163 14.44 -11.02 2.84
CA PRO A 163 13.36 -10.84 3.82
C PRO A 163 13.40 -9.51 4.58
N ASN A 164 14.48 -8.75 4.40
CA ASN A 164 14.67 -7.42 4.97
C ASN A 164 15.30 -6.51 3.92
N SER A 165 14.79 -5.29 3.76
CA SER A 165 15.40 -4.29 2.90
C SER A 165 16.81 -3.94 3.43
N PRO A 166 17.88 -4.08 2.63
CA PRO A 166 19.26 -3.94 3.12
C PRO A 166 19.58 -2.54 3.62
N GLY A 167 18.86 -1.51 3.16
CA GLY A 167 19.04 -0.10 3.58
C GLY A 167 18.31 0.28 4.87
N VAL A 168 17.51 -0.61 5.45
CA VAL A 168 16.78 -0.30 6.69
C VAL A 168 17.69 -0.47 7.90
N PRO A 169 17.93 0.60 8.71
CA PRO A 169 18.77 0.54 9.90
C PRO A 169 18.29 -0.52 10.90
N ALA A 170 19.26 -1.16 11.58
CA ALA A 170 18.98 -2.24 12.53
C ALA A 170 18.05 -1.80 13.69
N ASP A 171 18.14 -0.55 14.12
CA ASP A 171 17.35 0.00 15.21
C ASP A 171 15.83 0.01 14.90
N PHE A 172 15.45 0.17 13.64
CA PHE A 172 14.04 0.02 13.26
C PHE A 172 13.53 -1.39 13.52
N ARG A 173 14.36 -2.42 13.44
CA ARG A 173 13.97 -3.82 13.72
C ARG A 173 13.66 -4.06 15.19
N GLN A 174 14.30 -3.35 16.10
CA GLN A 174 14.09 -3.48 17.55
C GLN A 174 12.75 -2.89 18.01
N THR A 175 12.15 -2.00 17.22
CA THR A 175 10.88 -1.36 17.51
C THR A 175 9.67 -2.22 17.13
N TYR A 176 9.89 -3.41 16.55
CA TYR A 176 8.82 -4.32 16.13
C TYR A 176 8.80 -5.62 16.93
N LEU A 177 7.60 -6.04 17.32
CA LEU A 177 7.30 -7.41 17.72
C LEU A 177 6.61 -8.07 16.53
N ASN A 178 7.21 -9.14 16.00
CA ASN A 178 6.62 -9.94 14.92
C ASN A 178 5.90 -11.15 15.53
N PRO A 179 4.57 -11.16 15.66
CA PRO A 179 3.85 -12.38 15.94
C PRO A 179 3.65 -13.16 14.63
N VAL A 180 4.23 -14.34 14.59
CA VAL A 180 3.98 -15.33 13.53
C VAL A 180 2.66 -16.01 13.84
N LEU A 181 1.57 -15.67 13.16
CA LEU A 181 0.24 -16.29 13.24
C LEU A 181 -0.63 -16.01 14.50
N ILE A 182 -1.92 -15.87 14.24
CA ILE A 182 -3.00 -15.67 15.23
C ILE A 182 -3.03 -16.74 16.33
N THR A 183 -2.58 -17.96 16.03
CA THR A 183 -2.49 -19.07 17.00
C THR A 183 -1.48 -18.80 18.12
N ILE A 184 -0.57 -17.86 17.95
CA ILE A 184 0.47 -17.51 18.93
C ILE A 184 0.00 -16.39 19.87
N TRP A 185 -1.16 -15.79 19.63
CA TRP A 185 -1.68 -14.73 20.50
C TRP A 185 -1.74 -15.14 21.97
N LEU A 186 -2.14 -16.36 22.25
CA LEU A 186 -2.17 -16.93 23.61
C LEU A 186 -0.77 -17.15 24.22
N LEU A 187 0.25 -17.40 23.40
CA LEU A 187 1.63 -17.57 23.85
C LEU A 187 2.35 -16.23 24.10
N TYR A 188 1.87 -15.14 23.47
CA TYR A 188 2.45 -13.79 23.62
C TYR A 188 1.77 -12.94 24.70
N ALA A 189 0.62 -13.35 25.22
CA ALA A 189 -0.06 -12.63 26.29
C ALA A 189 0.87 -12.31 27.48
N PRO A 190 1.74 -13.22 27.95
CA PRO A 190 2.72 -12.91 29.00
C PRO A 190 3.79 -11.91 28.58
N ARG A 191 4.25 -11.95 27.31
CA ARG A 191 5.24 -10.99 26.80
C ARG A 191 4.64 -9.60 26.59
N LEU A 192 3.36 -9.52 26.21
CA LEU A 192 2.62 -8.28 26.12
C LEU A 192 2.43 -7.62 27.49
N SER A 193 2.25 -8.41 28.55
CA SER A 193 2.12 -7.89 29.92
C SER A 193 3.39 -7.16 30.39
N ASN A 194 4.58 -7.69 30.06
CA ASN A 194 5.86 -7.07 30.38
C ASN A 194 6.21 -5.85 29.52
N THR A 195 5.57 -5.71 28.36
CA THR A 195 5.77 -4.58 27.44
C THR A 195 4.62 -3.58 27.46
N ARG A 196 3.60 -3.76 28.32
CA ARG A 196 2.40 -2.90 28.43
C ARG A 196 2.70 -1.40 28.49
N LYS A 197 3.81 -1.02 29.09
CA LYS A 197 4.25 0.39 29.16
C LYS A 197 4.82 0.92 27.85
N ARG A 198 5.11 0.05 26.85
CA ARG A 198 5.82 0.40 25.61
C ARG A 198 5.03 0.13 24.31
N LEU A 199 3.85 -0.47 24.41
CA LEU A 199 3.02 -0.76 23.25
C LEU A 199 1.84 0.22 23.15
N PRO A 200 1.59 0.83 21.98
CA PRO A 200 0.32 1.44 21.71
C PRO A 200 -0.76 0.35 21.78
N VAL A 201 -1.82 0.58 22.54
CA VAL A 201 -2.97 -0.32 22.55
C VAL A 201 -3.75 -0.08 21.25
N LEU A 202 -3.50 -0.91 20.27
CA LEU A 202 -4.43 -1.09 19.17
C LEU A 202 -5.35 -2.24 19.61
N SER A 203 -6.59 -1.91 19.95
CA SER A 203 -7.57 -2.93 20.36
C SER A 203 -7.82 -3.89 19.21
N SER A 204 -7.87 -5.19 19.50
CA SER A 204 -8.00 -6.28 18.54
C SER A 204 -9.23 -6.23 17.63
N SER A 205 -10.21 -5.37 17.92
CA SER A 205 -11.45 -5.24 17.17
C SER A 205 -11.40 -4.27 15.99
N ARG A 206 -10.29 -3.58 15.75
CA ARG A 206 -10.18 -2.51 14.73
C ARG A 206 -9.20 -2.77 13.59
N TRP A 207 -8.72 -4.00 13.41
CA TRP A 207 -7.73 -4.35 12.40
C TRP A 207 -8.29 -4.89 11.08
N GLN A 208 -9.60 -4.84 10.86
CA GLN A 208 -10.21 -5.31 9.61
C GLN A 208 -10.26 -4.26 8.49
N ALA A 209 -9.69 -3.08 8.67
CA ALA A 209 -9.81 -1.99 7.71
C ALA A 209 -8.53 -1.16 7.55
N ILE A 210 -7.36 -1.79 7.34
CA ILE A 210 -6.20 -1.15 6.73
C ILE A 210 -5.55 -2.10 5.72
#